data_00f48e6d891de3ce2ee3a351db7ae9bf
#
_entry.id   00f48e6d891de3ce2ee3a351db7ae9bf
#
_cell.length_a   1.000
_cell.length_b   1.000
_cell.length_c   1.000
_cell.angle_alpha   90.00
_cell.angle_beta   90.00
_cell.angle_gamma   90.00
#
_symmetry.space_group_name_H-M   'P 1'
#
loop_
_entity.id
_entity.type
_entity.pdbx_description
1 polymer ?
#
loop_
_entity_poly.entity_id
_entity_poly.type
_entity_poly.pdbx_seq_one_letter_code
_entity_poly.pdbx_strand_id
1 'polypeptide(L)'
;MKNLGADRGNALFHSQEKTLYTLIENEGDKSGAQRKTLAQTILPCIALYKALLQDSSLRESAHGYVQKYMLEKVAAEKHASTAKMEAVPGFYRIHSSFFLKIMRTSDLWESEQRSGKDCFDVTIKSCLWHTACAENGCPELCRLFCDADNVTYGGVRKIGFSRTKTLGCGADCCDFHFFRK
;
A
#
# COMPACT_ATOMS: atom_id res chain seq x y z
N MET A 1 -5.39 19.04 7.88
CA MET A 1 -4.40 19.06 8.98
C MET A 1 -4.46 20.42 9.63
N LYS A 2 -4.60 20.50 10.96
CA LYS A 2 -4.28 21.75 11.65
C LYS A 2 -2.81 22.04 11.32
N ASN A 3 -2.50 23.30 10.94
CA ASN A 3 -1.13 23.71 10.71
C ASN A 3 -0.32 23.50 12.01
N LEU A 4 0.64 22.58 11.96
CA LEU A 4 1.48 22.26 13.12
C LEU A 4 2.45 23.40 13.47
N GLY A 5 2.50 24.48 12.70
CA GLY A 5 3.57 25.46 12.75
C GLY A 5 4.89 24.92 12.15
N ALA A 6 5.72 25.80 11.61
CA ALA A 6 6.93 25.38 10.90
C ALA A 6 7.91 24.59 11.78
N ASP A 7 8.17 25.06 13.00
CA ASP A 7 9.15 24.43 13.90
C ASP A 7 8.75 23.01 14.30
N ARG A 8 7.48 22.80 14.62
CA ARG A 8 6.96 21.49 14.99
C ARG A 8 6.88 20.54 13.79
N GLY A 9 6.53 21.07 12.62
CA GLY A 9 6.56 20.33 11.38
C GLY A 9 7.97 19.84 11.03
N ASN A 10 8.97 20.69 11.19
CA ASN A 10 10.37 20.33 10.99
C ASN A 10 10.86 19.29 12.00
N ALA A 11 10.53 19.43 13.28
CA ALA A 11 10.88 18.45 14.30
C ALA A 11 10.29 17.06 14.02
N LEU A 12 9.02 17.01 13.59
CA LEU A 12 8.36 15.78 13.19
C LEU A 12 9.03 15.15 11.95
N PHE A 13 9.37 15.97 10.96
CA PHE A 13 10.06 15.52 9.76
C PHE A 13 11.42 14.91 10.08
N HIS A 14 12.24 15.56 10.90
CA HIS A 14 13.53 15.02 11.34
C HIS A 14 13.39 13.73 12.15
N SER A 15 12.37 13.64 13.02
CA SER A 15 12.06 12.39 13.74
C SER A 15 11.69 11.26 12.79
N GLN A 16 10.84 11.54 11.79
CA GLN A 16 10.48 10.58 10.75
C GLN A 16 11.69 10.15 9.93
N GLU A 17 12.52 11.09 9.48
CA GLU A 17 13.72 10.81 8.70
C GLU A 17 14.69 9.89 9.45
N LYS A 18 15.02 10.23 10.70
CA LYS A 18 15.87 9.39 11.55
C LYS A 18 15.31 7.98 11.72
N THR A 19 14.01 7.88 11.99
CA THR A 19 13.33 6.59 12.14
C THR A 19 13.37 5.80 10.83
N LEU A 20 13.16 6.46 9.69
CA LEU A 20 13.20 5.81 8.37
C LEU A 20 14.57 5.20 8.07
N TYR A 21 15.67 5.92 8.34
CA TYR A 21 17.01 5.37 8.15
C TYR A 21 17.24 4.12 9.00
N THR A 22 16.86 4.15 10.28
CA THR A 22 16.96 2.97 11.16
C THR A 22 16.14 1.79 10.62
N LEU A 23 14.91 2.05 10.13
CA LEU A 23 14.08 1.00 9.56
C LEU A 23 14.70 0.38 8.31
N ILE A 24 15.28 1.21 7.41
CA ILE A 24 15.94 0.72 6.20
C ILE A 24 17.17 -0.14 6.54
N GLU A 25 17.97 0.26 7.52
CA GLU A 25 19.15 -0.50 7.96
C GLU A 25 18.78 -1.88 8.51
N ASN A 26 17.63 -2.00 9.16
CA ASN A 26 17.15 -3.25 9.75
C ASN A 26 16.62 -4.28 8.71
N GLU A 27 16.43 -3.88 7.45
CA GLU A 27 15.93 -4.77 6.38
C GLU A 27 17.05 -5.58 5.68
N GLY A 28 18.12 -5.90 6.40
CA GLY A 28 19.32 -6.54 5.82
C GLY A 28 19.09 -7.94 5.26
N ASP A 29 18.09 -8.67 5.73
CA ASP A 29 17.71 -10.03 5.32
C ASP A 29 16.83 -10.05 4.05
N LYS A 30 16.32 -8.93 3.61
CA LYS A 30 15.45 -8.79 2.43
C LYS A 30 16.26 -8.70 1.13
N SER A 31 15.66 -9.12 0.03
CA SER A 31 16.25 -8.93 -1.30
C SER A 31 16.44 -7.44 -1.65
N GLY A 32 17.31 -7.15 -2.62
CA GLY A 32 17.49 -5.77 -3.09
C GLY A 32 16.21 -5.13 -3.64
N ALA A 33 15.35 -5.93 -4.30
CA ALA A 33 14.06 -5.48 -4.81
C ALA A 33 13.07 -5.19 -3.67
N GLN A 34 13.01 -6.07 -2.68
CA GLN A 34 12.18 -5.88 -1.48
C GLN A 34 12.60 -4.64 -0.70
N ARG A 35 13.89 -4.49 -0.39
CA ARG A 35 14.42 -3.30 0.32
C ARG A 35 14.08 -2.00 -0.39
N LYS A 36 14.29 -1.96 -1.72
CA LYS A 36 13.93 -0.78 -2.52
C LYS A 36 12.44 -0.47 -2.42
N THR A 37 11.60 -1.49 -2.56
CA THR A 37 10.14 -1.32 -2.47
C THR A 37 9.70 -0.86 -1.08
N LEU A 38 10.23 -1.47 -0.03
CA LEU A 38 9.94 -1.08 1.35
C LEU A 38 10.34 0.38 1.61
N ALA A 39 11.55 0.78 1.24
CA ALA A 39 12.06 2.14 1.43
C ALA A 39 11.25 3.20 0.67
N GLN A 40 10.65 2.85 -0.47
CA GLN A 40 9.86 3.77 -1.30
C GLN A 40 8.36 3.79 -0.97
N THR A 41 7.85 2.81 -0.24
CA THR A 41 6.40 2.66 -0.05
C THR A 41 5.98 2.65 1.42
N ILE A 42 6.31 1.59 2.15
CA ILE A 42 5.74 1.34 3.46
C ILE A 42 6.57 1.92 4.62
N LEU A 43 7.90 1.80 4.57
CA LEU A 43 8.75 2.29 5.66
C LEU A 43 8.60 3.80 5.92
N PRO A 44 8.43 4.68 4.90
CA PRO A 44 8.13 6.09 5.15
C PRO A 44 6.83 6.30 5.93
N CYS A 45 5.80 5.48 5.70
CA CYS A 45 4.53 5.55 6.43
C CYS A 45 4.68 5.02 7.86
N ILE A 46 5.42 3.92 8.05
CA ILE A 46 5.74 3.38 9.38
C ILE A 46 6.56 4.40 10.18
N ALA A 47 7.57 5.01 9.55
CA ALA A 47 8.40 6.04 10.19
C ALA A 47 7.57 7.26 10.62
N LEU A 48 6.68 7.74 9.75
CA LEU A 48 5.75 8.83 10.08
C LEU A 48 4.85 8.44 11.25
N TYR A 49 4.27 7.25 11.23
CA TYR A 49 3.40 6.77 12.30
C TYR A 49 4.13 6.71 13.63
N LYS A 50 5.34 6.14 13.66
CA LYS A 50 6.18 6.07 14.87
C LYS A 50 6.56 7.46 15.37
N ALA A 51 6.89 8.39 14.50
CA ALA A 51 7.18 9.78 14.88
C ALA A 51 5.95 10.48 15.48
N LEU A 52 4.76 10.27 14.91
CA LEU A 52 3.50 10.81 15.46
C LEU A 52 3.16 10.21 16.83
N LEU A 53 3.45 8.93 17.06
CA LEU A 53 3.23 8.27 18.35
C LEU A 53 4.14 8.81 19.46
N GLN A 54 5.31 9.34 19.13
CA GLN A 54 6.22 9.96 20.08
C GLN A 54 5.75 11.35 20.55
N ASP A 55 4.97 12.04 19.73
CA ASP A 55 4.40 13.35 20.08
C ASP A 55 3.10 13.14 20.89
N SER A 56 3.12 13.51 22.18
CA SER A 56 2.01 13.29 23.11
C SER A 56 0.68 13.89 22.64
N SER A 57 0.72 14.99 21.88
CA SER A 57 -0.49 15.68 21.40
C SER A 57 -1.02 15.14 20.07
N LEU A 58 -0.22 14.32 19.36
CA LEU A 58 -0.59 13.73 18.07
C LEU A 58 -0.85 12.22 18.17
N ARG A 59 -0.40 11.60 19.24
CA ARG A 59 -0.44 10.15 19.47
C ARG A 59 -1.82 9.54 19.20
N GLU A 60 -2.86 10.08 19.82
CA GLU A 60 -4.23 9.56 19.66
C GLU A 60 -4.76 9.68 18.23
N SER A 61 -4.27 10.65 17.47
CA SER A 61 -4.68 10.90 16.09
C SER A 61 -3.71 10.31 15.06
N ALA A 62 -2.61 9.68 15.48
CA ALA A 62 -1.53 9.23 14.59
C ALA A 62 -2.02 8.33 13.46
N HIS A 63 -2.82 7.31 13.78
CA HIS A 63 -3.40 6.41 12.79
C HIS A 63 -4.28 7.17 11.78
N GLY A 64 -5.14 8.08 12.24
CA GLY A 64 -6.01 8.88 11.37
C GLY A 64 -5.24 9.80 10.42
N TYR A 65 -4.10 10.36 10.85
CA TYR A 65 -3.24 11.16 9.97
C TYR A 65 -2.61 10.33 8.86
N VAL A 66 -2.08 9.14 9.20
CA VAL A 66 -1.51 8.22 8.19
C VAL A 66 -2.60 7.72 7.25
N GLN A 67 -3.78 7.35 7.77
CA GLN A 67 -4.93 6.94 6.96
C GLN A 67 -5.31 8.03 5.95
N LYS A 68 -5.47 9.26 6.42
CA LYS A 68 -5.83 10.39 5.56
C LYS A 68 -4.80 10.60 4.45
N TYR A 69 -3.51 10.56 4.79
CA TYR A 69 -2.44 10.67 3.80
C TYR A 69 -2.49 9.54 2.77
N MET A 70 -2.62 8.30 3.23
CA MET A 70 -2.65 7.12 2.36
C MET A 70 -3.85 7.13 1.41
N LEU A 71 -5.04 7.44 1.90
CA LEU A 71 -6.25 7.35 1.09
C LEU A 71 -6.48 8.60 0.24
N GLU A 72 -6.30 9.81 0.81
CA GLU A 72 -6.62 11.07 0.12
C GLU A 72 -5.46 11.59 -0.76
N LYS A 73 -4.24 11.09 -0.59
CA LYS A 73 -3.09 11.46 -1.43
C LYS A 73 -2.60 10.27 -2.24
N VAL A 74 -1.99 9.28 -1.60
CA VAL A 74 -1.33 8.18 -2.31
C VAL A 74 -2.31 7.37 -3.17
N ALA A 75 -3.42 6.91 -2.59
CA ALA A 75 -4.41 6.11 -3.32
C ALA A 75 -5.18 6.95 -4.35
N ALA A 76 -5.51 8.21 -4.03
CA ALA A 76 -6.17 9.12 -4.97
C ALA A 76 -5.28 9.44 -6.19
N GLU A 77 -3.97 9.62 -6.01
CA GLU A 77 -3.03 9.82 -7.13
C GLU A 77 -2.91 8.56 -8.00
N LYS A 78 -2.86 7.38 -7.37
CA LYS A 78 -2.90 6.09 -8.09
C LYS A 78 -4.21 5.92 -8.87
N HIS A 79 -5.33 6.25 -8.25
CA HIS A 79 -6.64 6.25 -8.92
C HIS A 79 -6.64 7.17 -10.15
N ALA A 80 -6.21 8.42 -9.99
CA ALA A 80 -6.17 9.39 -11.08
C ALA A 80 -5.27 8.93 -12.23
N SER A 81 -4.13 8.30 -11.92
CA SER A 81 -3.22 7.70 -12.90
C SER A 81 -3.89 6.53 -13.63
N THR A 82 -4.52 5.61 -12.91
CA THR A 82 -5.22 4.46 -13.47
C THR A 82 -6.38 4.90 -14.37
N ALA A 83 -7.18 5.87 -13.93
CA ALA A 83 -8.28 6.43 -14.70
C ALA A 83 -7.82 7.11 -16.01
N LYS A 84 -6.67 7.79 -16.00
CA LYS A 84 -6.07 8.35 -17.22
C LYS A 84 -5.65 7.24 -18.21
N MET A 85 -5.09 6.14 -17.72
CA MET A 85 -4.68 5.03 -18.57
C MET A 85 -5.85 4.33 -19.27
N GLU A 86 -7.08 4.46 -18.76
CA GLU A 86 -8.28 3.93 -19.40
C GLU A 86 -8.54 4.51 -20.80
N ALA A 87 -7.96 5.67 -21.15
CA ALA A 87 -8.04 6.24 -22.49
C ALA A 87 -7.35 5.35 -23.54
N VAL A 88 -6.40 4.49 -23.13
CA VAL A 88 -5.67 3.60 -24.02
C VAL A 88 -6.60 2.49 -24.56
N PRO A 89 -6.67 2.28 -25.88
CA PRO A 89 -7.40 1.16 -26.45
C PRO A 89 -6.91 -0.18 -25.89
N GLY A 90 -7.83 -1.08 -25.53
CA GLY A 90 -7.45 -2.38 -24.97
C GLY A 90 -6.91 -2.33 -23.53
N PHE A 91 -7.16 -1.25 -22.82
CA PHE A 91 -6.64 -1.01 -21.46
C PHE A 91 -6.80 -2.21 -20.51
N TYR A 92 -7.98 -2.86 -20.47
CA TYR A 92 -8.20 -4.05 -19.62
C TYR A 92 -7.15 -5.14 -19.90
N ARG A 93 -6.90 -5.46 -21.18
CA ARG A 93 -5.94 -6.49 -21.57
C ARG A 93 -4.50 -6.10 -21.20
N ILE A 94 -4.14 -4.84 -21.39
CA ILE A 94 -2.82 -4.32 -21.03
C ILE A 94 -2.64 -4.39 -19.51
N HIS A 95 -3.61 -3.88 -18.75
CA HIS A 95 -3.60 -3.87 -17.30
C HIS A 95 -3.51 -5.28 -16.71
N SER A 96 -4.40 -6.20 -17.16
CA SER A 96 -4.41 -7.58 -16.67
C SER A 96 -3.10 -8.31 -16.93
N SER A 97 -2.55 -8.19 -18.15
CA SER A 97 -1.27 -8.80 -18.52
C SER A 97 -0.11 -8.26 -17.68
N PHE A 98 -0.06 -6.95 -17.46
CA PHE A 98 0.98 -6.30 -16.68
C PHE A 98 0.85 -6.65 -15.19
N PHE A 99 -0.34 -6.59 -14.62
CA PHE A 99 -0.61 -6.92 -13.24
C PHE A 99 -0.23 -8.38 -12.92
N LEU A 100 -0.73 -9.32 -13.73
CA LEU A 100 -0.41 -10.74 -13.57
C LEU A 100 1.08 -11.04 -13.75
N LYS A 101 1.75 -10.34 -14.66
CA LYS A 101 3.21 -10.46 -14.81
C LYS A 101 3.92 -10.03 -13.52
N ILE A 102 3.59 -8.87 -12.97
CA ILE A 102 4.19 -8.39 -11.70
C ILE A 102 3.95 -9.41 -10.59
N MET A 103 2.72 -9.90 -10.43
CA MET A 103 2.38 -10.86 -9.39
C MET A 103 3.15 -12.19 -9.50
N ARG A 104 3.57 -12.57 -10.72
CA ARG A 104 4.35 -13.80 -10.96
C ARG A 104 5.85 -13.64 -10.81
N THR A 105 6.36 -12.46 -11.11
CA THR A 105 7.82 -12.24 -11.25
C THR A 105 8.43 -11.49 -10.09
N SER A 106 7.63 -10.85 -9.24
CA SER A 106 8.15 -10.14 -8.08
C SER A 106 8.16 -11.06 -6.85
N ASP A 107 9.12 -10.80 -5.97
CA ASP A 107 9.27 -11.46 -4.67
C ASP A 107 8.54 -10.70 -3.54
N LEU A 108 7.63 -9.80 -3.91
CA LEU A 108 6.86 -8.99 -2.95
C LEU A 108 5.65 -9.74 -2.38
N TRP A 109 5.18 -10.75 -3.13
CA TRP A 109 4.00 -11.54 -2.77
C TRP A 109 4.21 -13.01 -3.10
N GLU A 110 3.66 -13.87 -2.26
CA GLU A 110 3.36 -15.25 -2.62
C GLU A 110 1.89 -15.31 -3.05
N SER A 111 1.64 -15.65 -4.31
CA SER A 111 0.28 -15.59 -4.86
C SER A 111 -0.03 -16.71 -5.85
N GLU A 112 -1.30 -17.12 -5.88
CA GLU A 112 -1.89 -17.97 -6.90
C GLU A 112 -2.76 -17.12 -7.82
N GLN A 113 -2.79 -17.45 -9.11
CA GLN A 113 -3.51 -16.67 -10.11
C GLN A 113 -4.35 -17.55 -11.00
N ARG A 114 -5.56 -17.09 -11.30
CA ARG A 114 -6.47 -17.70 -12.27
C ARG A 114 -6.89 -16.64 -13.28
N SER A 115 -6.87 -16.98 -14.55
CA SER A 115 -7.26 -16.05 -15.63
C SER A 115 -8.44 -16.61 -16.39
N GLY A 116 -9.48 -15.81 -16.57
CA GLY A 116 -10.61 -16.04 -17.44
C GLY A 116 -10.57 -15.13 -18.67
N LYS A 117 -11.62 -15.16 -19.49
CA LYS A 117 -11.73 -14.34 -20.70
C LYS A 117 -11.81 -12.84 -20.36
N ASP A 118 -12.68 -12.49 -19.42
CA ASP A 118 -12.98 -11.11 -19.05
C ASP A 118 -12.79 -10.86 -17.53
N CYS A 119 -12.09 -11.76 -16.83
CA CYS A 119 -11.75 -11.62 -15.41
C CYS A 119 -10.44 -12.33 -15.08
N PHE A 120 -9.86 -11.97 -13.94
CA PHE A 120 -8.76 -12.73 -13.33
C PHE A 120 -8.82 -12.60 -11.82
N ASP A 121 -8.36 -13.65 -11.14
CA ASP A 121 -8.28 -13.72 -9.68
C ASP A 121 -6.82 -13.81 -9.25
N VAL A 122 -6.51 -13.19 -8.12
CA VAL A 122 -5.21 -13.31 -7.46
C VAL A 122 -5.44 -13.57 -5.97
N THR A 123 -5.04 -14.73 -5.53
CA THR A 123 -5.03 -15.09 -4.11
C THR A 123 -3.63 -14.86 -3.54
N ILE A 124 -3.47 -13.85 -2.68
CA ILE A 124 -2.19 -13.49 -2.06
C ILE A 124 -2.11 -14.16 -0.69
N LYS A 125 -1.17 -15.09 -0.51
CA LYS A 125 -0.93 -15.83 0.72
C LYS A 125 0.10 -15.18 1.63
N SER A 126 1.07 -14.47 1.03
CA SER A 126 2.08 -13.70 1.74
C SER A 126 2.24 -12.34 1.07
N CYS A 127 2.40 -11.28 1.87
CA CYS A 127 2.48 -9.91 1.40
C CYS A 127 3.58 -9.17 2.15
N LEU A 128 4.55 -8.61 1.43
CA LEU A 128 5.67 -7.87 2.01
C LEU A 128 5.20 -6.71 2.91
N TRP A 129 4.12 -6.00 2.53
CA TRP A 129 3.55 -4.92 3.35
C TRP A 129 2.98 -5.41 4.68
N HIS A 130 2.30 -6.56 4.66
CA HIS A 130 1.76 -7.19 5.87
C HIS A 130 2.90 -7.61 6.81
N THR A 131 3.91 -8.28 6.26
CA THR A 131 5.10 -8.71 7.01
C THR A 131 5.84 -7.51 7.61
N ALA A 132 6.11 -6.47 6.81
CA ALA A 132 6.82 -5.29 7.28
C ALA A 132 6.05 -4.52 8.38
N CYS A 133 4.73 -4.43 8.29
CA CYS A 133 3.92 -3.84 9.36
C CYS A 133 4.04 -4.64 10.67
N ALA A 134 3.98 -5.98 10.60
CA ALA A 134 4.07 -6.85 11.75
C ALA A 134 5.48 -6.80 12.39
N GLU A 135 6.54 -6.97 11.59
CA GLU A 135 7.94 -6.93 12.02
C GLU A 135 8.31 -5.59 12.68
N ASN A 136 7.68 -4.50 12.24
CA ASN A 136 7.89 -3.16 12.80
C ASN A 136 6.94 -2.81 13.95
N GLY A 137 6.13 -3.75 14.44
CA GLY A 137 5.25 -3.57 15.60
C GLY A 137 4.09 -2.60 15.37
N CYS A 138 3.60 -2.49 14.12
CA CYS A 138 2.45 -1.66 13.76
C CYS A 138 1.52 -2.39 12.76
N PRO A 139 1.04 -3.62 13.11
CA PRO A 139 0.20 -4.43 12.22
C PRO A 139 -1.09 -3.73 11.79
N GLU A 140 -1.61 -2.81 12.62
CA GLU A 140 -2.81 -2.01 12.34
C GLU A 140 -2.68 -1.13 11.09
N LEU A 141 -1.46 -0.75 10.70
CA LEU A 141 -1.24 0.02 9.48
C LEU A 141 -1.47 -0.79 8.21
N CYS A 142 -1.32 -2.11 8.27
CA CYS A 142 -1.47 -2.96 7.08
C CYS A 142 -2.83 -2.77 6.41
N ARG A 143 -3.91 -2.62 7.19
CA ARG A 143 -5.26 -2.37 6.67
C ARG A 143 -5.32 -1.13 5.78
N LEU A 144 -4.58 -0.06 6.11
CA LEU A 144 -4.59 1.18 5.32
C LEU A 144 -4.04 0.96 3.90
N PHE A 145 -3.01 0.11 3.76
CA PHE A 145 -2.47 -0.25 2.45
C PHE A 145 -3.44 -1.11 1.66
N CYS A 146 -4.15 -2.02 2.34
CA CYS A 146 -5.22 -2.77 1.73
C CYS A 146 -6.36 -1.84 1.26
N ASP A 147 -6.79 -0.89 2.09
CA ASP A 147 -7.89 0.03 1.74
C ASP A 147 -7.52 0.96 0.58
N ALA A 148 -6.23 1.25 0.36
CA ALA A 148 -5.76 2.00 -0.78
C ALA A 148 -6.11 1.35 -2.13
N ASP A 149 -6.22 0.01 -2.20
CA ASP A 149 -6.64 -0.68 -3.44
C ASP A 149 -8.10 -0.37 -3.77
N ASN A 150 -8.98 -0.30 -2.76
CA ASN A 150 -10.38 0.05 -2.96
C ASN A 150 -10.51 1.47 -3.54
N VAL A 151 -9.71 2.42 -3.06
CA VAL A 151 -9.68 3.79 -3.60
C VAL A 151 -9.08 3.80 -5.00
N THR A 152 -7.97 3.08 -5.21
CA THR A 152 -7.26 3.04 -6.50
C THR A 152 -8.16 2.54 -7.63
N TYR A 153 -8.92 1.47 -7.40
CA TYR A 153 -9.78 0.85 -8.41
C TYR A 153 -11.25 1.26 -8.32
N GLY A 154 -11.63 1.96 -7.24
CA GLY A 154 -12.99 2.47 -7.07
C GLY A 154 -13.36 3.49 -8.15
N GLY A 155 -14.49 3.27 -8.86
CA GLY A 155 -14.96 4.18 -9.90
C GLY A 155 -14.22 4.12 -11.24
N VAL A 156 -13.20 3.30 -11.41
CA VAL A 156 -12.58 3.02 -12.71
C VAL A 156 -13.61 2.40 -13.65
N ARG A 157 -13.66 2.87 -14.92
CA ARG A 157 -14.77 2.56 -15.82
C ARG A 157 -14.60 1.26 -16.62
N LYS A 158 -13.37 0.88 -16.94
CA LYS A 158 -13.07 -0.29 -17.79
C LYS A 158 -12.63 -1.51 -17.00
N ILE A 159 -12.31 -1.34 -15.71
CA ILE A 159 -11.94 -2.42 -14.81
C ILE A 159 -12.83 -2.37 -13.57
N GLY A 160 -13.37 -3.51 -13.17
CA GLY A 160 -13.96 -3.74 -11.87
C GLY A 160 -12.97 -4.42 -10.95
N PHE A 161 -13.04 -4.09 -9.66
CA PHE A 161 -12.26 -4.69 -8.59
C PHE A 161 -13.17 -5.02 -7.42
N SER A 162 -13.05 -6.22 -6.92
CA SER A 162 -13.70 -6.65 -5.68
C SER A 162 -12.80 -7.58 -4.90
N ARG A 163 -13.02 -7.65 -3.60
CA ARG A 163 -12.42 -8.59 -2.68
C ARG A 163 -13.31 -8.77 -1.46
N THR A 164 -13.23 -9.90 -0.80
CA THR A 164 -14.01 -10.18 0.41
C THR A 164 -13.14 -10.22 1.66
N LYS A 165 -11.83 -10.47 1.53
CA LYS A 165 -10.91 -10.63 2.66
C LYS A 165 -9.50 -10.14 2.34
N THR A 166 -8.75 -9.79 3.39
CA THR A 166 -7.33 -9.40 3.29
C THR A 166 -6.53 -9.87 4.50
N LEU A 167 -5.23 -10.11 4.29
CA LEU A 167 -4.27 -10.36 5.37
C LEU A 167 -4.26 -9.23 6.40
N GLY A 168 -4.37 -7.98 5.96
CA GLY A 168 -4.42 -6.80 6.84
C GLY A 168 -5.68 -6.72 7.72
N CYS A 169 -6.71 -7.54 7.45
CA CYS A 169 -7.90 -7.70 8.29
C CYS A 169 -7.88 -9.01 9.09
N GLY A 170 -6.75 -9.72 9.13
CA GLY A 170 -6.60 -10.97 9.87
C GLY A 170 -7.12 -12.21 9.13
N ALA A 171 -7.38 -12.12 7.83
CA ALA A 171 -7.75 -13.28 7.03
C ALA A 171 -6.50 -14.10 6.62
N ASP A 172 -6.74 -15.31 6.13
CA ASP A 172 -5.72 -16.26 5.65
C ASP A 172 -5.06 -15.86 4.32
N CYS A 173 -5.71 -14.99 3.55
CA CYS A 173 -5.20 -14.47 2.29
C CYS A 173 -5.91 -13.16 1.90
N CYS A 174 -5.41 -12.50 0.83
CA CYS A 174 -6.19 -11.51 0.10
C CYS A 174 -6.76 -12.15 -1.17
N ASP A 175 -8.06 -11.96 -1.43
CA ASP A 175 -8.78 -12.52 -2.58
C ASP A 175 -9.16 -11.41 -3.57
N PHE A 176 -8.26 -11.08 -4.48
CA PHE A 176 -8.49 -10.05 -5.48
C PHE A 176 -9.22 -10.63 -6.69
N HIS A 177 -10.33 -10.02 -7.04
CA HIS A 177 -11.08 -10.30 -8.26
C HIS A 177 -11.14 -9.06 -9.14
N PHE A 178 -10.57 -9.14 -10.32
CA PHE A 178 -10.60 -8.10 -11.34
C PHE A 178 -11.44 -8.57 -12.53
N PHE A 179 -12.28 -7.70 -13.04
CA PHE A 179 -13.12 -8.01 -14.19
C PHE A 179 -13.25 -6.82 -15.15
N ARG A 180 -13.52 -7.13 -16.40
CA ARG A 180 -13.82 -6.15 -17.43
C ARG A 180 -15.22 -5.59 -17.23
N LYS A 181 -15.36 -4.27 -17.25
CA LYS A 181 -16.64 -3.57 -17.30
C LYS A 181 -17.05 -3.27 -18.73
#